data_673df50d3c72e11475caf2b052720853
#
_entry.id   673df50d3c72e11475caf2b052720853
#
_cell.length_a   1.000
_cell.length_b   1.000
_cell.length_c   1.000
_cell.angle_alpha   90.00
_cell.angle_beta   90.00
_cell.angle_gamma   90.00
#
_symmetry.space_group_name_H-M   'P 1'
#
loop_
_entity.id
_entity.type
_entity.pdbx_description
1 polymer ?
#
loop_
_entity_poly.entity_id
_entity_poly.type
_entity_poly.pdbx_seq_one_letter_code
_entity_poly.pdbx_strand_id
1 'polypeptide(L)'
;IRDPERSRGLGDVYKRQEYVGRFMGLCSTYIDKLEGYRRMLNKQAASGKVEELYKTLKSSRFIDEELKEFYQNFDNSFLSIFPDFVKRFNELLPEEERIIPKQDERLTTELRIFALIRLGITDSAKIAGFLRYSITTIYTYRSKLKNRSLCRDNFEEEVMKIGSFAG
;
A
#
# COMPACT_ATOMS: atom_id res chain seq x y z
N ILE A 1 12.14 36.44 10.07
CA ILE A 1 11.68 35.35 10.98
C ILE A 1 10.72 34.49 10.18
N ARG A 2 11.16 33.28 9.78
CA ARG A 2 10.29 32.33 9.09
C ARG A 2 9.28 31.76 10.09
N ASP A 3 7.99 31.89 9.77
CA ASP A 3 6.91 31.32 10.54
C ASP A 3 6.99 29.76 10.49
N PRO A 4 7.23 29.09 11.63
CA PRO A 4 7.37 27.62 11.65
C PRO A 4 6.09 26.88 11.25
N GLU A 5 4.92 27.43 11.50
CA GLU A 5 3.62 26.82 11.13
C GLU A 5 3.41 26.87 9.61
N ARG A 6 3.78 27.97 8.97
CA ARG A 6 3.72 28.13 7.52
C ARG A 6 4.67 27.16 6.81
N SER A 7 5.85 26.94 7.37
CA SER A 7 6.83 25.99 6.83
C SER A 7 6.36 24.54 6.97
N ARG A 8 5.70 24.19 8.08
CA ARG A 8 5.08 22.86 8.29
C ARG A 8 3.95 22.60 7.31
N GLY A 9 3.04 23.56 7.13
CA GLY A 9 1.93 23.44 6.19
C GLY A 9 2.39 23.25 4.75
N LEU A 10 3.46 23.95 4.33
CA LEU A 10 4.06 23.78 3.00
C LEU A 10 4.66 22.39 2.81
N GLY A 11 5.38 21.86 3.81
CA GLY A 11 5.94 20.50 3.76
C GLY A 11 4.87 19.42 3.59
N ASP A 12 3.75 19.54 4.30
CA ASP A 12 2.62 18.63 4.19
C ASP A 12 1.92 18.74 2.83
N VAL A 13 1.77 19.94 2.27
CA VAL A 13 1.23 20.17 0.92
C VAL A 13 2.12 19.53 -0.14
N TYR A 14 3.44 19.69 -0.08
CA TYR A 14 4.38 19.06 -1.00
C TYR A 14 4.32 17.53 -0.93
N LYS A 15 4.25 16.95 0.27
CA LYS A 15 4.08 15.51 0.42
C LYS A 15 2.79 15.01 -0.21
N ARG A 16 1.67 15.69 0.00
CA ARG A 16 0.38 15.34 -0.61
C ARG A 16 0.43 15.41 -2.13
N GLN A 17 1.04 16.45 -2.69
CA GLN A 17 1.21 16.58 -4.14
C GLN A 17 2.07 15.47 -4.72
N GLU A 18 3.14 15.08 -4.04
CA GLU A 18 3.98 13.96 -4.44
C GLU A 18 3.18 12.65 -4.45
N TYR A 19 2.34 12.40 -3.44
CA TYR A 19 1.43 11.26 -3.40
C TYR A 19 0.46 11.23 -4.57
N VAL A 20 -0.23 12.35 -4.81
CA VAL A 20 -1.19 12.46 -5.92
C VAL A 20 -0.51 12.18 -7.25
N GLY A 21 0.68 12.75 -7.48
CA GLY A 21 1.45 12.53 -8.69
C GLY A 21 1.83 11.06 -8.89
N ARG A 22 2.33 10.41 -7.86
CA ARG A 22 2.67 8.97 -7.90
C ARG A 22 1.43 8.09 -8.09
N PHE A 23 0.35 8.39 -7.40
CA PHE A 23 -0.91 7.68 -7.53
C PHE A 23 -1.48 7.79 -8.95
N MET A 24 -1.49 8.98 -9.52
CA MET A 24 -1.92 9.20 -10.91
C MET A 24 -1.05 8.44 -11.91
N GLY A 25 0.27 8.42 -11.69
CA GLY A 25 1.21 7.63 -12.48
C GLY A 25 0.91 6.14 -12.43
N LEU A 26 0.60 5.60 -11.24
CA LEU A 26 0.19 4.20 -11.09
C LEU A 26 -1.12 3.91 -11.82
N CYS A 27 -2.12 4.78 -11.73
CA CYS A 27 -3.38 4.63 -12.44
C CYS A 27 -3.18 4.61 -13.96
N SER A 28 -2.34 5.51 -14.50
CA SER A 28 -1.98 5.54 -15.92
C SER A 28 -1.31 4.25 -16.37
N THR A 29 -0.36 3.75 -15.60
CA THR A 29 0.31 2.46 -15.85
C THR A 29 -0.68 1.31 -15.89
N TYR A 30 -1.68 1.30 -15.00
CA TYR A 30 -2.74 0.29 -15.02
C TYR A 30 -3.58 0.32 -16.29
N ILE A 31 -3.96 1.48 -16.76
CA ILE A 31 -4.72 1.64 -18.00
C ILE A 31 -3.91 1.08 -19.18
N ASP A 32 -2.62 1.40 -19.26
CA ASP A 32 -1.73 0.87 -20.28
C ASP A 32 -1.62 -0.66 -20.23
N LYS A 33 -1.56 -1.24 -19.05
CA LYS A 33 -1.52 -2.70 -18.85
C LYS A 33 -2.82 -3.38 -19.25
N LEU A 34 -3.96 -2.80 -18.91
CA LEU A 34 -5.28 -3.30 -19.35
C LEU A 34 -5.38 -3.28 -20.87
N GLU A 35 -4.93 -2.22 -21.51
CA GLU A 35 -4.91 -2.12 -22.96
C GLU A 35 -3.96 -3.15 -23.59
N GLY A 36 -2.80 -3.36 -23.02
CA GLY A 36 -1.86 -4.40 -23.43
C GLY A 36 -2.46 -5.81 -23.34
N TYR A 37 -3.16 -6.09 -22.24
CA TYR A 37 -3.86 -7.36 -22.04
C TYR A 37 -4.99 -7.56 -23.06
N ARG A 38 -5.78 -6.52 -23.30
CA ARG A 38 -6.83 -6.54 -24.35
C ARG A 38 -6.24 -6.85 -25.72
N ARG A 39 -5.14 -6.23 -26.10
CA ARG A 39 -4.44 -6.49 -27.38
C ARG A 39 -3.95 -7.92 -27.48
N MET A 40 -3.40 -8.47 -26.40
CA MET A 40 -2.95 -9.86 -26.35
C MET A 40 -4.11 -10.83 -26.58
N LEU A 41 -5.24 -10.62 -25.89
CA LEU A 41 -6.43 -11.44 -26.07
C LEU A 41 -6.99 -11.36 -27.51
N ASN A 42 -7.03 -10.16 -28.09
CA ASN A 42 -7.46 -9.96 -29.48
C ASN A 42 -6.53 -10.69 -30.46
N LYS A 43 -5.23 -10.65 -30.23
CA LYS A 43 -4.26 -11.37 -31.08
C LYS A 43 -4.47 -12.87 -31.00
N GLN A 44 -4.69 -13.43 -29.81
CA GLN A 44 -5.00 -14.86 -29.64
C GLN A 44 -6.32 -15.23 -30.33
N ALA A 45 -7.36 -14.43 -30.17
CA ALA A 45 -8.65 -14.65 -30.85
C ALA A 45 -8.53 -14.60 -32.38
N ALA A 46 -7.80 -13.61 -32.90
CA ALA A 46 -7.62 -13.46 -34.37
C ALA A 46 -6.77 -14.58 -34.98
N SER A 47 -5.87 -15.20 -34.22
CA SER A 47 -5.06 -16.34 -34.68
C SER A 47 -5.82 -17.68 -34.72
N GLY A 48 -7.05 -17.72 -34.25
CA GLY A 48 -7.89 -18.93 -34.20
C GLY A 48 -7.48 -19.92 -33.08
N LYS A 49 -6.58 -19.54 -32.20
CA LYS A 49 -6.12 -20.37 -31.08
C LYS A 49 -7.09 -20.29 -29.89
N VAL A 50 -8.31 -20.82 -30.09
CA VAL A 50 -9.41 -20.72 -29.11
C VAL A 50 -9.07 -21.39 -27.79
N GLU A 51 -8.37 -22.54 -27.81
CA GLU A 51 -7.97 -23.21 -26.57
C GLU A 51 -6.93 -22.43 -25.76
N GLU A 52 -5.98 -21.80 -26.43
CA GLU A 52 -4.99 -20.94 -25.76
C GLU A 52 -5.69 -19.70 -25.16
N LEU A 53 -6.61 -19.09 -25.90
CA LEU A 53 -7.41 -17.99 -25.40
C LEU A 53 -8.21 -18.39 -24.16
N TYR A 54 -8.85 -19.54 -24.19
CA TYR A 54 -9.62 -20.07 -23.07
C TYR A 54 -8.76 -20.34 -21.84
N LYS A 55 -7.58 -20.94 -22.00
CA LYS A 55 -6.60 -21.13 -20.92
C LYS A 55 -6.14 -19.80 -20.34
N THR A 56 -5.84 -18.82 -21.17
CA THR A 56 -5.44 -17.47 -20.73
C THR A 56 -6.54 -16.81 -19.92
N LEU A 57 -7.81 -16.87 -20.38
CA LEU A 57 -8.94 -16.29 -19.66
C LEU A 57 -9.23 -16.96 -18.33
N LYS A 58 -8.99 -18.27 -18.21
CA LYS A 58 -9.15 -19.02 -16.94
C LYS A 58 -7.99 -18.82 -15.96
N SER A 59 -6.82 -18.45 -16.45
CA SER A 59 -5.64 -18.29 -15.61
C SER A 59 -5.71 -17.02 -14.76
N SER A 60 -5.46 -17.15 -13.47
CA SER A 60 -5.26 -16.00 -12.57
C SER A 60 -3.85 -15.41 -12.63
N ARG A 61 -2.94 -16.04 -13.38
CA ARG A 61 -1.51 -15.68 -13.39
C ARG A 61 -1.27 -14.21 -13.72
N PHE A 62 -1.98 -13.68 -14.72
CA PHE A 62 -1.85 -12.27 -15.08
C PHE A 62 -2.24 -11.36 -13.93
N ILE A 63 -3.37 -11.61 -13.27
CA ILE A 63 -3.84 -10.83 -12.13
C ILE A 63 -2.87 -10.94 -10.95
N ASP A 64 -2.36 -12.13 -10.67
CA ASP A 64 -1.43 -12.36 -9.56
C ASP A 64 -0.10 -11.62 -9.78
N GLU A 65 0.44 -11.64 -11.00
CA GLU A 65 1.65 -10.90 -11.36
C GLU A 65 1.43 -9.38 -11.28
N GLU A 66 0.29 -8.88 -11.75
CA GLU A 66 -0.07 -7.47 -11.68
C GLU A 66 -0.26 -6.99 -10.22
N LEU A 67 -0.88 -7.79 -9.38
CA LEU A 67 -1.03 -7.49 -7.95
C LEU A 67 0.33 -7.42 -7.25
N LYS A 68 1.22 -8.35 -7.55
CA LYS A 68 2.57 -8.34 -6.99
C LYS A 68 3.30 -7.06 -7.35
N GLU A 69 3.27 -6.66 -8.62
CA GLU A 69 3.89 -5.43 -9.09
C GLU A 69 3.23 -4.19 -8.48
N PHE A 70 1.90 -4.19 -8.36
CA PHE A 70 1.17 -3.11 -7.71
C PHE A 70 1.62 -2.90 -6.27
N TYR A 71 1.73 -3.97 -5.49
CA TYR A 71 2.17 -3.86 -4.10
C TYR A 71 3.63 -3.42 -4.01
N GLN A 72 4.51 -3.89 -4.90
CA GLN A 72 5.89 -3.42 -4.95
C GLN A 72 5.97 -1.92 -5.25
N ASN A 73 5.19 -1.44 -6.22
CA ASN A 73 5.13 -0.03 -6.57
C ASN A 73 4.57 0.81 -5.42
N PHE A 74 3.52 0.32 -4.76
CA PHE A 74 2.98 0.96 -3.56
C PHE A 74 4.04 1.06 -2.45
N ASP A 75 4.67 -0.06 -2.11
CA ASP A 75 5.69 -0.13 -1.06
C ASP A 75 6.84 0.85 -1.35
N ASN A 76 7.35 0.85 -2.57
CA ASN A 76 8.43 1.73 -2.99
C ASN A 76 8.03 3.20 -2.92
N SER A 77 6.85 3.55 -3.40
CA SER A 77 6.33 4.91 -3.37
C SER A 77 6.09 5.39 -1.94
N PHE A 78 5.48 4.56 -1.12
CA PHE A 78 5.22 4.88 0.28
C PHE A 78 6.53 5.10 1.07
N LEU A 79 7.47 4.16 0.96
CA LEU A 79 8.73 4.22 1.69
C LEU A 79 9.67 5.32 1.16
N SER A 80 9.48 5.80 -0.07
CA SER A 80 10.23 6.98 -0.52
C SER A 80 9.78 8.27 0.19
N ILE A 81 8.54 8.31 0.66
CA ILE A 81 7.98 9.44 1.41
C ILE A 81 8.17 9.26 2.91
N PHE A 82 8.03 8.03 3.39
CA PHE A 82 8.22 7.66 4.79
C PHE A 82 9.32 6.61 4.94
N PRO A 83 10.60 6.96 4.74
CA PRO A 83 11.70 5.99 4.72
C PRO A 83 11.90 5.27 6.06
N ASP A 84 11.57 5.91 7.17
CA ASP A 84 11.71 5.35 8.52
C ASP A 84 10.43 4.68 9.04
N PHE A 85 9.43 4.47 8.17
CA PHE A 85 8.12 3.97 8.61
C PHE A 85 8.22 2.64 9.36
N VAL A 86 8.90 1.64 8.80
CA VAL A 86 9.02 0.30 9.41
C VAL A 86 9.73 0.37 10.77
N LYS A 87 10.80 1.14 10.85
CA LYS A 87 11.55 1.35 12.09
C LYS A 87 10.66 1.99 13.16
N ARG A 88 10.02 3.10 12.83
CA ARG A 88 9.17 3.84 13.77
C ARG A 88 7.91 3.07 14.15
N PHE A 89 7.33 2.33 13.22
CA PHE A 89 6.21 1.45 13.51
C PHE A 89 6.61 0.36 14.53
N ASN A 90 7.77 -0.24 14.35
CA ASN A 90 8.29 -1.26 15.27
C ASN A 90 8.65 -0.71 16.66
N GLU A 91 8.95 0.58 16.77
CA GLU A 91 9.14 1.23 18.09
C GLU A 91 7.84 1.29 18.92
N LEU A 92 6.66 1.16 18.27
CA LEU A 92 5.37 1.08 18.95
C LEU A 92 5.03 -0.34 19.44
N LEU A 93 5.85 -1.33 19.10
CA LEU A 93 5.67 -2.73 19.45
C LEU A 93 6.75 -3.21 20.41
N PRO A 94 6.41 -4.12 21.34
CA PRO A 94 7.45 -4.83 22.09
C PRO A 94 8.35 -5.63 21.15
N GLU A 95 9.57 -5.91 21.56
CA GLU A 95 10.61 -6.50 20.72
C GLU A 95 10.18 -7.82 20.06
N GLU A 96 9.49 -8.65 20.80
CA GLU A 96 8.98 -9.95 20.34
C GLU A 96 7.84 -9.87 19.31
N GLU A 97 7.20 -8.71 19.21
CA GLU A 97 6.08 -8.48 18.26
C GLU A 97 6.49 -7.64 17.04
N ARG A 98 7.75 -7.25 16.95
CA ARG A 98 8.25 -6.46 15.83
C ARG A 98 8.13 -7.19 14.52
N ILE A 99 7.72 -6.47 13.49
CA ILE A 99 7.53 -7.00 12.15
C ILE A 99 8.79 -6.72 11.34
N ILE A 100 9.45 -7.81 10.90
CA ILE A 100 10.64 -7.72 10.06
C ILE A 100 10.28 -8.27 8.68
N PRO A 101 10.18 -7.42 7.64
CA PRO A 101 9.95 -7.88 6.29
C PRO A 101 11.04 -8.83 5.82
N LYS A 102 10.66 -9.82 4.99
CA LYS A 102 11.61 -10.73 4.37
C LYS A 102 12.51 -9.98 3.37
N GLN A 103 13.61 -10.61 2.96
CA GLN A 103 14.63 -9.97 2.11
C GLN A 103 14.10 -9.47 0.75
N ASP A 104 13.08 -10.14 0.20
CA ASP A 104 12.44 -9.81 -1.08
C ASP A 104 11.19 -8.92 -0.92
N GLU A 105 10.86 -8.53 0.29
CA GLU A 105 9.63 -7.82 0.65
C GLU A 105 9.97 -6.54 1.42
N ARG A 106 9.45 -5.40 0.99
CA ARG A 106 9.69 -4.13 1.69
C ARG A 106 8.66 -3.86 2.79
N LEU A 107 7.40 -4.23 2.55
CA LEU A 107 6.31 -4.17 3.52
C LEU A 107 5.57 -5.50 3.56
N THR A 108 5.21 -5.96 4.75
CA THR A 108 4.28 -7.07 4.95
C THR A 108 2.83 -6.61 4.77
N THR A 109 1.88 -7.54 4.74
CA THR A 109 0.46 -7.20 4.70
C THR A 109 0.06 -6.30 5.88
N GLU A 110 0.51 -6.63 7.08
CA GLU A 110 0.25 -5.83 8.28
C GLU A 110 0.77 -4.41 8.13
N LEU A 111 2.01 -4.26 7.67
CA LEU A 111 2.62 -2.95 7.45
C LEU A 111 1.90 -2.15 6.36
N ARG A 112 1.41 -2.80 5.29
CA ARG A 112 0.61 -2.11 4.26
C ARG A 112 -0.71 -1.60 4.80
N ILE A 113 -1.38 -2.34 5.67
CA ILE A 113 -2.61 -1.89 6.34
C ILE A 113 -2.34 -0.58 7.08
N PHE A 114 -1.29 -0.54 7.88
CA PHE A 114 -0.95 0.65 8.65
C PHE A 114 -0.31 1.77 7.81
N ALA A 115 0.33 1.44 6.70
CA ALA A 115 0.74 2.41 5.71
C ALA A 115 -0.47 3.13 5.09
N LEU A 116 -1.53 2.41 4.75
CA LEU A 116 -2.78 3.00 4.27
C LEU A 116 -3.44 3.87 5.35
N ILE A 117 -3.44 3.42 6.59
CA ILE A 117 -3.92 4.23 7.73
C ILE A 117 -3.08 5.51 7.86
N ARG A 118 -1.76 5.41 7.76
CA ARG A 118 -0.87 6.60 7.77
C ARG A 118 -1.21 7.59 6.65
N LEU A 119 -1.64 7.11 5.51
CA LEU A 119 -2.12 7.95 4.40
C LEU A 119 -3.52 8.55 4.63
N GLY A 120 -4.15 8.26 5.77
CA GLY A 120 -5.49 8.73 6.09
C GLY A 120 -6.62 7.83 5.61
N ILE A 121 -6.31 6.66 5.06
CA ILE A 121 -7.31 5.66 4.67
C ILE A 121 -7.55 4.75 5.86
N THR A 122 -8.56 5.10 6.68
CA THR A 122 -8.86 4.43 7.95
C THR A 122 -10.07 3.50 7.88
N ASP A 123 -10.84 3.55 6.81
CA ASP A 123 -11.99 2.69 6.58
C ASP A 123 -11.54 1.26 6.25
N SER A 124 -11.90 0.30 7.09
CA SER A 124 -11.51 -1.11 6.90
C SER A 124 -12.05 -1.72 5.62
N ALA A 125 -13.21 -1.30 5.12
CA ALA A 125 -13.75 -1.77 3.86
C ALA A 125 -12.92 -1.28 2.67
N LYS A 126 -12.46 -0.04 2.69
CA LYS A 126 -11.54 0.50 1.66
C LYS A 126 -10.20 -0.20 1.69
N ILE A 127 -9.61 -0.40 2.87
CA ILE A 127 -8.36 -1.14 3.03
C ILE A 127 -8.50 -2.57 2.50
N ALA A 128 -9.59 -3.26 2.86
CA ALA A 128 -9.88 -4.60 2.38
C ALA A 128 -9.98 -4.66 0.85
N GLY A 129 -10.63 -3.68 0.23
CA GLY A 129 -10.71 -3.55 -1.22
C GLY A 129 -9.34 -3.38 -1.88
N PHE A 130 -8.48 -2.52 -1.33
CA PHE A 130 -7.12 -2.30 -1.82
C PHE A 130 -6.24 -3.55 -1.73
N LEU A 131 -6.28 -4.23 -0.59
CA LEU A 131 -5.42 -5.37 -0.32
C LEU A 131 -6.03 -6.72 -0.72
N ARG A 132 -7.29 -6.71 -1.19
CA ARG A 132 -8.06 -7.89 -1.62
C ARG A 132 -8.19 -8.93 -0.50
N TYR A 133 -8.45 -8.45 0.70
CA TYR A 133 -8.81 -9.25 1.86
C TYR A 133 -10.27 -9.02 2.27
N SER A 134 -10.80 -9.90 3.12
CA SER A 134 -12.10 -9.64 3.74
C SER A 134 -12.00 -8.50 4.78
N ILE A 135 -13.10 -7.80 5.00
CA ILE A 135 -13.17 -6.76 6.04
C ILE A 135 -12.82 -7.35 7.41
N THR A 136 -13.29 -8.57 7.70
CA THR A 136 -13.00 -9.28 8.94
C THR A 136 -11.49 -9.51 9.13
N THR A 137 -10.78 -9.85 8.06
CA THR A 137 -9.32 -10.00 8.09
C THR A 137 -8.64 -8.70 8.47
N ILE A 138 -9.06 -7.57 7.90
CA ILE A 138 -8.51 -6.25 8.23
C ILE A 138 -8.77 -5.89 9.69
N TYR A 139 -9.98 -6.11 10.20
CA TYR A 139 -10.29 -5.91 11.61
C TYR A 139 -9.41 -6.76 12.54
N THR A 140 -9.18 -8.02 12.16
CA THR A 140 -8.33 -8.94 12.94
C THR A 140 -6.89 -8.42 13.03
N TYR A 141 -6.30 -7.99 11.91
CA TYR A 141 -4.95 -7.41 11.91
C TYR A 141 -4.86 -6.13 12.74
N ARG A 142 -5.80 -5.22 12.56
CA ARG A 142 -5.84 -3.95 13.32
C ARG A 142 -5.96 -4.20 14.81
N SER A 143 -6.90 -5.04 15.23
CA SER A 143 -7.11 -5.38 16.65
C SER A 143 -5.91 -6.10 17.25
N LYS A 144 -5.34 -7.05 16.54
CA LYS A 144 -4.19 -7.82 16.99
C LYS A 144 -2.99 -6.93 17.30
N LEU A 145 -2.62 -6.06 16.37
CA LEU A 145 -1.46 -5.17 16.54
C LEU A 145 -1.72 -4.09 17.58
N LYS A 146 -2.91 -3.51 17.60
CA LYS A 146 -3.31 -2.59 18.65
C LYS A 146 -3.17 -3.20 20.04
N ASN A 147 -3.71 -4.41 20.23
CA ASN A 147 -3.69 -5.09 21.52
C ASN A 147 -2.28 -5.52 21.97
N ARG A 148 -1.37 -5.74 21.04
CA ARG A 148 0.02 -6.13 21.29
C ARG A 148 0.98 -4.95 21.37
N SER A 149 0.53 -3.76 21.00
CA SER A 149 1.37 -2.56 21.01
C SER A 149 1.65 -2.06 22.44
N LEU A 150 2.70 -1.27 22.57
CA LEU A 150 3.06 -0.57 23.80
C LEU A 150 2.09 0.57 24.14
N CYS A 151 1.27 1.00 23.19
CA CYS A 151 0.35 2.13 23.28
C CYS A 151 -1.08 1.76 22.83
N ARG A 152 -1.64 0.72 23.44
CA ARG A 152 -2.93 0.14 23.04
C ARG A 152 -4.04 1.17 22.79
N ASP A 153 -4.19 2.16 23.69
CA ASP A 153 -5.32 3.08 23.66
C ASP A 153 -5.25 4.12 22.54
N ASN A 154 -4.05 4.39 22.03
CA ASN A 154 -3.79 5.41 20.99
C ASN A 154 -2.87 4.90 19.88
N PHE A 155 -2.85 3.60 19.61
CA PHE A 155 -1.93 2.99 18.66
C PHE A 155 -2.03 3.59 17.25
N GLU A 156 -3.23 3.68 16.68
CA GLU A 156 -3.41 4.25 15.34
C GLU A 156 -3.12 5.74 15.29
N GLU A 157 -3.36 6.47 16.37
CA GLU A 157 -2.96 7.88 16.50
C GLU A 157 -1.44 8.04 16.46
N GLU A 158 -0.70 7.16 17.14
CA GLU A 158 0.76 7.13 17.11
C GLU A 158 1.29 6.76 15.71
N VAL A 159 0.64 5.82 15.01
CA VAL A 159 0.96 5.51 13.61
C VAL A 159 0.79 6.76 12.72
N MET A 160 -0.25 7.54 12.92
CA MET A 160 -0.50 8.78 12.16
C MET A 160 0.56 9.85 12.36
N LYS A 161 1.32 9.80 13.43
CA LYS A 161 2.42 10.74 13.71
C LYS A 161 3.74 10.36 13.03
N ILE A 162 3.87 9.14 12.52
CA ILE A 162 5.10 8.69 11.86
C ILE A 162 5.42 9.58 10.67
N GLY A 163 6.64 10.14 10.64
CA GLY A 163 7.08 11.04 9.57
C GLY A 163 6.38 12.40 9.54
N SER A 164 5.63 12.77 10.61
CA SER A 164 5.15 14.15 10.77
C SER A 164 6.32 15.06 11.17
N PHE A 165 6.28 16.32 10.71
CA PHE A 165 7.29 17.34 11.05
C PHE A 165 7.12 17.91 12.48
N ALA A 166 6.30 17.34 13.33
CA ALA A 166 6.25 17.68 14.73
C ALA A 166 7.50 17.09 15.41
N GLY A 167 8.51 17.91 15.50
CA GLY A 167 9.71 17.62 16.30
C GLY A 167 9.41 17.59 17.78
#